data_592caaea9427b538268097d91c4cb6e9
#
_entry.id   592caaea9427b538268097d91c4cb6e9
#
_cell.length_a   1.000
_cell.length_b   1.000
_cell.length_c   1.000
_cell.angle_alpha   90.00
_cell.angle_beta   90.00
_cell.angle_gamma   90.00
#
_symmetry.space_group_name_H-M   'P 1'
#
loop_
_entity.id
_entity.type
_entity.pdbx_description
1 polymer ?
#
loop_
_entity_poly.entity_id
_entity_poly.type
_entity_poly.pdbx_seq_one_letter_code
_entity_poly.pdbx_strand_id
1 'polypeptide(L)'
;AALFAEAGEELDTVARFVQGRVFPAHDGTKLDIGPSLCYEALSKAAGTNVSADDIEERLAEVGEIGAVAEGLDLGGQQGLSAFGAGGGERLTVATVDDQLRNLAAAEGSGSTDRKLDTLFGLFNRADDLEARFLARLVLGEMRIGVGEGTVRDAISEAFDVPVESVERALQVSNDCGLVAEIARVDGETGLDDIHLEVGRPVKAMLAQAGTAVDALDEWERAAVETKFDGARVQVHHDGETTRLFSRNLEDVTDPLPEVVEFVEEELDAPAILDGEVVAVDEAGDPLPFQEVLRRFRRKHDVAATRENVAVELHAFDCLHADGDDLLDAPLVERHDRLSELLSAGVSELAVTDDADAVAAFESDALDAGHEGIMLKNPESTYTPGNRGKNWLKRKPDVETLDLVVTGAEWGEGRRASFLGTFLLSARTPDGYETLGKVATGITDEKLAALHDRLEPYVRSESGTEVDIEPAVVFEVGYEEIQRSPTYSSGYALRFPRFVGVREDKSPTDADSLERVERLAGD
;
A
#
# COMPACT_ATOMS: atom_id res chain seq x y z
N ALA A 1 -1.85 4.31 -26.18
CA ALA A 1 -2.09 3.50 -27.38
C ALA A 1 -0.96 3.61 -28.41
N ALA A 2 -0.67 4.79 -29.03
CA ALA A 2 0.34 4.93 -30.08
C ALA A 2 1.72 4.38 -29.66
N LEU A 3 2.20 4.71 -28.44
CA LEU A 3 3.46 4.20 -27.90
C LEU A 3 3.48 2.65 -27.88
N PHE A 4 2.40 2.01 -27.45
CA PHE A 4 2.33 0.54 -27.38
C PHE A 4 2.29 -0.09 -28.76
N ALA A 5 1.55 0.50 -29.71
CA ALA A 5 1.51 0.02 -31.09
C ALA A 5 2.88 0.10 -31.80
N GLU A 6 3.75 1.03 -31.41
CA GLU A 6 5.08 1.25 -32.00
C GLU A 6 6.23 0.57 -31.21
N ALA A 7 5.98 0.04 -30.01
CA ALA A 7 7.04 -0.48 -29.12
C ALA A 7 7.71 -1.77 -29.61
N GLY A 8 7.08 -2.51 -30.53
CA GLY A 8 7.66 -3.71 -31.16
C GLY A 8 8.01 -4.80 -30.11
N GLU A 9 9.25 -5.30 -30.13
CA GLU A 9 9.72 -6.35 -29.22
C GLU A 9 9.95 -5.86 -27.78
N GLU A 10 9.93 -4.55 -27.53
CA GLU A 10 10.15 -3.95 -26.22
C GLU A 10 8.81 -3.60 -25.51
N LEU A 11 7.67 -4.05 -26.04
CA LEU A 11 6.34 -3.69 -25.59
C LEU A 11 6.11 -4.02 -24.10
N ASP A 12 6.49 -5.19 -23.65
CA ASP A 12 6.34 -5.64 -22.26
C ASP A 12 7.08 -4.72 -21.28
N THR A 13 8.32 -4.37 -21.62
CA THR A 13 9.16 -3.45 -20.85
C THR A 13 8.60 -2.03 -20.87
N VAL A 14 8.20 -1.53 -22.04
CA VAL A 14 7.59 -0.20 -22.19
C VAL A 14 6.30 -0.10 -21.36
N ALA A 15 5.46 -1.13 -21.37
CA ALA A 15 4.22 -1.15 -20.59
C ALA A 15 4.48 -1.08 -19.08
N ARG A 16 5.53 -1.76 -18.58
CA ARG A 16 5.94 -1.66 -17.17
C ARG A 16 6.58 -0.30 -16.85
N PHE A 17 7.45 0.21 -17.72
CA PHE A 17 8.15 1.49 -17.50
C PHE A 17 7.19 2.68 -17.40
N VAL A 18 6.13 2.74 -18.20
CA VAL A 18 5.13 3.83 -18.10
C VAL A 18 4.39 3.83 -16.76
N GLN A 19 4.36 2.70 -16.05
CA GLN A 19 3.85 2.59 -14.68
C GLN A 19 4.92 2.86 -13.60
N GLY A 20 6.17 3.16 -13.99
CA GLY A 20 7.29 3.34 -13.06
C GLY A 20 7.81 2.02 -12.48
N ARG A 21 7.66 0.91 -13.20
CA ARG A 21 8.07 -0.43 -12.77
C ARG A 21 9.09 -1.05 -13.72
N VAL A 22 10.06 -1.74 -13.19
CA VAL A 22 11.01 -2.57 -13.94
C VAL A 22 10.54 -4.03 -13.97
N PHE A 23 9.97 -4.47 -12.85
CA PHE A 23 9.46 -5.83 -12.67
C PHE A 23 7.94 -5.84 -12.68
N PRO A 24 7.32 -7.00 -12.96
CA PRO A 24 5.89 -7.20 -12.78
C PRO A 24 5.44 -6.83 -11.35
N ALA A 25 4.19 -6.43 -11.20
CA ALA A 25 3.70 -6.00 -9.89
C ALA A 25 3.62 -7.13 -8.84
N HIS A 26 3.54 -8.38 -9.30
CA HIS A 26 3.58 -9.58 -8.46
C HIS A 26 4.99 -10.05 -8.11
N ASP A 27 6.01 -9.53 -8.79
CA ASP A 27 7.42 -9.87 -8.52
C ASP A 27 7.92 -9.03 -7.33
N GLY A 28 8.36 -9.69 -6.28
CA GLY A 28 8.90 -9.06 -5.07
C GLY A 28 10.28 -8.41 -5.25
N THR A 29 10.89 -8.55 -6.44
CA THR A 29 12.22 -7.99 -6.74
C THR A 29 12.19 -6.46 -6.68
N LYS A 30 13.10 -5.89 -5.91
CA LYS A 30 13.26 -4.43 -5.74
C LYS A 30 14.60 -3.97 -6.27
N LEU A 31 14.65 -2.77 -6.83
CA LEU A 31 15.91 -2.11 -7.18
C LEU A 31 16.75 -1.80 -5.92
N ASP A 32 16.11 -1.64 -4.77
CA ASP A 32 16.74 -1.20 -3.51
C ASP A 32 17.60 0.05 -3.69
N ILE A 33 17.04 1.02 -4.40
CA ILE A 33 17.61 2.34 -4.61
C ILE A 33 16.79 3.34 -3.83
N GLY A 34 17.39 3.88 -2.78
CA GLY A 34 16.80 5.00 -2.06
C GLY A 34 17.14 6.35 -2.72
N PRO A 35 16.44 7.43 -2.33
CA PRO A 35 16.71 8.79 -2.81
C PRO A 35 18.18 9.18 -2.74
N SER A 36 18.85 8.95 -1.62
CA SER A 36 20.25 9.32 -1.40
C SER A 36 21.20 8.69 -2.44
N LEU A 37 21.01 7.41 -2.80
CA LEU A 37 21.83 6.75 -3.81
C LEU A 37 21.59 7.30 -5.21
N CYS A 38 20.32 7.66 -5.52
CA CYS A 38 19.97 8.33 -6.77
C CYS A 38 20.63 9.72 -6.86
N TYR A 39 20.60 10.51 -5.78
CA TYR A 39 21.25 11.84 -5.72
C TYR A 39 22.76 11.75 -5.88
N GLU A 40 23.39 10.76 -5.25
CA GLU A 40 24.83 10.51 -5.40
C GLU A 40 25.20 10.14 -6.85
N ALA A 41 24.39 9.31 -7.51
CA ALA A 41 24.60 8.93 -8.91
C ALA A 41 24.45 10.14 -9.86
N LEU A 42 23.43 10.97 -9.65
CA LEU A 42 23.21 12.22 -10.40
C LEU A 42 24.35 13.22 -10.18
N SER A 43 24.75 13.44 -8.93
CA SER A 43 25.91 14.28 -8.55
C SER A 43 27.18 13.83 -9.26
N LYS A 44 27.47 12.52 -9.22
CA LYS A 44 28.63 11.92 -9.88
C LYS A 44 28.57 12.11 -11.40
N ALA A 45 27.40 12.04 -12.03
CA ALA A 45 27.21 12.24 -13.47
C ALA A 45 27.31 13.72 -13.88
N ALA A 46 26.86 14.64 -13.03
CA ALA A 46 26.96 16.09 -13.22
C ALA A 46 28.40 16.64 -13.00
N GLY A 47 29.27 15.85 -12.36
CA GLY A 47 30.68 16.18 -12.18
C GLY A 47 31.02 16.87 -10.87
N THR A 48 32.30 17.26 -10.70
CA THR A 48 32.88 17.66 -9.42
C THR A 48 32.30 18.95 -8.80
N ASN A 49 31.47 19.69 -9.52
CA ASN A 49 30.90 20.96 -9.06
C ASN A 49 29.48 20.82 -8.51
N VAL A 50 28.93 19.62 -8.49
CA VAL A 50 27.56 19.33 -7.97
C VAL A 50 27.69 18.23 -6.94
N SER A 51 27.26 18.48 -5.73
CA SER A 51 27.18 17.48 -4.64
C SER A 51 25.80 16.84 -4.55
N ALA A 52 25.66 15.77 -3.76
CA ALA A 52 24.35 15.20 -3.47
C ALA A 52 23.46 16.19 -2.69
N ASP A 53 24.06 17.00 -1.81
CA ASP A 53 23.36 18.05 -1.06
C ASP A 53 22.80 19.14 -2.00
N ASP A 54 23.56 19.52 -3.07
CA ASP A 54 23.06 20.46 -4.08
C ASP A 54 21.86 19.88 -4.86
N ILE A 55 21.82 18.54 -5.06
CA ILE A 55 20.67 17.87 -5.68
C ILE A 55 19.46 17.94 -4.75
N GLU A 56 19.66 17.70 -3.46
CA GLU A 56 18.59 17.75 -2.44
C GLU A 56 18.04 19.17 -2.29
N GLU A 57 18.90 20.20 -2.27
CA GLU A 57 18.48 21.61 -2.25
C GLU A 57 17.65 21.97 -3.50
N ARG A 58 18.10 21.57 -4.70
CA ARG A 58 17.33 21.78 -5.94
C ARG A 58 16.01 21.03 -5.93
N LEU A 59 15.98 19.82 -5.36
CA LEU A 59 14.74 19.06 -5.23
C LEU A 59 13.74 19.77 -4.30
N ALA A 60 14.21 20.37 -3.21
CA ALA A 60 13.36 21.16 -2.32
C ALA A 60 12.76 22.40 -3.03
N GLU A 61 13.49 23.00 -3.96
CA GLU A 61 13.01 24.14 -4.75
C GLU A 61 12.06 23.73 -5.89
N VAL A 62 12.36 22.63 -6.58
CA VAL A 62 11.66 22.17 -7.80
C VAL A 62 10.52 21.22 -7.48
N GLY A 63 10.62 20.45 -6.38
CA GLY A 63 9.58 19.51 -5.90
C GLY A 63 9.52 18.18 -6.67
N GLU A 64 10.45 17.92 -7.62
CA GLU A 64 10.41 16.71 -8.44
C GLU A 64 11.79 16.33 -8.99
N ILE A 65 12.24 15.11 -8.69
CA ILE A 65 13.60 14.63 -9.00
C ILE A 65 13.91 14.57 -10.50
N GLY A 66 12.92 14.20 -11.33
CA GLY A 66 13.10 14.13 -12.77
C GLY A 66 13.37 15.51 -13.38
N ALA A 67 12.71 16.57 -12.88
CA ALA A 67 12.98 17.92 -13.34
C ALA A 67 14.36 18.43 -12.86
N VAL A 68 14.80 18.00 -11.69
CA VAL A 68 16.18 18.25 -11.25
C VAL A 68 17.17 17.55 -12.18
N ALA A 69 16.97 16.26 -12.49
CA ALA A 69 17.85 15.50 -13.38
C ALA A 69 17.92 16.10 -14.80
N GLU A 70 16.76 16.52 -15.37
CA GLU A 70 16.68 17.23 -16.67
C GLU A 70 17.48 18.54 -16.70
N GLY A 71 17.54 19.25 -15.58
CA GLY A 71 18.26 20.53 -15.47
C GLY A 71 19.75 20.42 -15.17
N LEU A 72 20.32 19.21 -15.07
CA LEU A 72 21.73 18.96 -14.84
C LEU A 72 22.49 18.81 -16.16
N ASP A 73 23.71 19.33 -16.21
CA ASP A 73 24.64 19.07 -17.32
C ASP A 73 25.29 17.70 -17.08
N LEU A 74 24.66 16.65 -17.57
CA LEU A 74 25.09 15.27 -17.43
C LEU A 74 26.04 14.87 -18.59
N GLY A 75 26.99 13.98 -18.35
CA GLY A 75 27.96 13.56 -19.36
C GLY A 75 29.21 14.41 -19.48
N GLY A 76 29.40 15.42 -18.63
CA GLY A 76 30.57 16.30 -18.60
C GLY A 76 31.88 15.60 -18.21
N GLN A 77 31.83 14.39 -17.67
CA GLN A 77 32.98 13.52 -17.41
C GLN A 77 33.26 12.57 -18.60
N GLN A 78 33.41 13.10 -19.79
CA GLN A 78 34.03 12.37 -20.88
C GLN A 78 35.53 12.25 -20.58
N GLY A 79 35.89 11.33 -19.68
CA GLY A 79 37.25 10.90 -19.46
C GLY A 79 37.86 10.33 -20.76
N LEU A 80 39.11 9.88 -20.73
CA LEU A 80 39.90 9.37 -21.84
C LEU A 80 39.22 8.49 -22.92
N SER A 81 37.97 8.06 -22.72
CA SER A 81 37.06 7.42 -23.70
C SER A 81 36.65 8.35 -24.86
N ALA A 82 36.73 9.65 -24.74
CA ALA A 82 36.48 10.61 -25.83
C ALA A 82 37.57 10.58 -26.92
N PHE A 83 38.71 9.95 -26.65
CA PHE A 83 39.85 9.83 -27.57
C PHE A 83 40.00 8.44 -28.25
N GLY A 84 39.12 7.49 -27.93
CA GLY A 84 39.23 6.14 -28.50
C GLY A 84 37.84 5.57 -28.88
N ALA A 85 37.53 5.63 -30.16
CA ALA A 85 36.56 4.78 -30.88
C ALA A 85 35.33 4.30 -30.10
N GLY A 86 34.26 5.09 -30.17
CA GLY A 86 32.95 4.70 -29.74
C GLY A 86 32.22 5.90 -29.11
N GLY A 87 31.55 6.70 -29.93
CA GLY A 87 30.47 7.55 -29.43
C GLY A 87 29.55 6.62 -28.63
N GLY A 88 29.29 6.93 -27.34
CA GLY A 88 28.48 6.08 -26.48
C GLY A 88 27.19 5.70 -27.19
N GLU A 89 26.93 4.41 -27.30
CA GLU A 89 25.64 3.92 -27.82
C GLU A 89 24.52 4.63 -27.06
N ARG A 90 23.57 5.21 -27.77
CA ARG A 90 22.39 5.84 -27.17
C ARG A 90 21.70 4.82 -26.26
N LEU A 91 21.11 5.32 -25.19
CA LEU A 91 20.28 4.47 -24.34
C LEU A 91 19.10 3.95 -25.16
N THR A 92 18.85 2.65 -25.05
CA THR A 92 17.62 2.01 -25.52
C THR A 92 16.84 1.49 -24.33
N VAL A 93 15.55 1.27 -24.50
CA VAL A 93 14.69 0.67 -23.46
C VAL A 93 15.29 -0.66 -22.99
N ALA A 94 15.68 -1.55 -23.93
CA ALA A 94 16.33 -2.82 -23.61
C ALA A 94 17.62 -2.65 -22.79
N THR A 95 18.48 -1.69 -23.14
CA THR A 95 19.72 -1.45 -22.39
C THR A 95 19.42 -0.97 -20.96
N VAL A 96 18.41 -0.12 -20.78
CA VAL A 96 18.02 0.36 -19.45
C VAL A 96 17.43 -0.78 -18.64
N ASP A 97 16.53 -1.59 -19.21
CA ASP A 97 15.94 -2.75 -18.55
C ASP A 97 17.02 -3.75 -18.09
N ASP A 98 17.91 -4.16 -19.00
CA ASP A 98 19.01 -5.09 -18.68
C ASP A 98 19.90 -4.57 -17.53
N GLN A 99 20.25 -3.28 -17.55
CA GLN A 99 21.09 -2.71 -16.50
C GLN A 99 20.37 -2.59 -15.17
N LEU A 100 19.07 -2.23 -15.15
CA LEU A 100 18.29 -2.17 -13.94
C LEU A 100 18.02 -3.56 -13.35
N ARG A 101 17.80 -4.58 -14.18
CA ARG A 101 17.70 -5.99 -13.71
C ARG A 101 19.01 -6.48 -13.12
N ASN A 102 20.13 -6.22 -13.77
CA ASN A 102 21.46 -6.55 -13.23
C ASN A 102 21.77 -5.81 -11.93
N LEU A 103 21.32 -4.57 -11.81
CA LEU A 103 21.43 -3.78 -10.60
C LEU A 103 20.60 -4.37 -9.45
N ALA A 104 19.37 -4.80 -9.72
CA ALA A 104 18.51 -5.46 -8.72
C ALA A 104 19.14 -6.77 -8.21
N ALA A 105 19.79 -7.53 -9.10
CA ALA A 105 20.48 -8.78 -8.77
C ALA A 105 21.79 -8.59 -7.99
N ALA A 106 22.26 -7.33 -7.80
CA ALA A 106 23.51 -7.06 -7.11
C ALA A 106 23.36 -7.19 -5.59
N GLU A 107 23.86 -8.29 -5.02
CA GLU A 107 23.81 -8.60 -3.59
C GLU A 107 25.20 -8.67 -2.94
N GLY A 108 25.23 -8.65 -1.61
CA GLY A 108 26.42 -8.86 -0.79
C GLY A 108 27.33 -7.64 -0.67
N SER A 109 28.56 -7.86 -0.19
CA SER A 109 29.54 -6.79 0.05
C SER A 109 29.86 -6.02 -1.23
N GLY A 110 29.81 -4.69 -1.20
CA GLY A 110 30.05 -3.80 -2.35
C GLY A 110 28.88 -3.71 -3.34
N SER A 111 27.67 -4.21 -2.99
CA SER A 111 26.48 -4.06 -3.84
C SER A 111 26.09 -2.59 -4.04
N THR A 112 26.20 -1.77 -3.00
CA THR A 112 25.91 -0.33 -3.08
C THR A 112 26.80 0.39 -4.07
N ASP A 113 28.11 0.12 -4.08
CA ASP A 113 29.06 0.71 -5.03
C ASP A 113 28.75 0.28 -6.47
N ARG A 114 28.41 -1.01 -6.67
CA ARG A 114 28.00 -1.52 -7.99
C ARG A 114 26.70 -0.86 -8.48
N LYS A 115 25.70 -0.70 -7.59
CA LYS A 115 24.45 0.00 -7.89
C LYS A 115 24.73 1.45 -8.28
N LEU A 116 25.57 2.13 -7.51
CA LEU A 116 25.99 3.51 -7.79
C LEU A 116 26.70 3.64 -9.14
N ASP A 117 27.64 2.75 -9.44
CA ASP A 117 28.38 2.79 -10.71
C ASP A 117 27.48 2.48 -11.93
N THR A 118 26.50 1.58 -11.78
CA THR A 118 25.49 1.31 -12.82
C THR A 118 24.61 2.53 -13.07
N LEU A 119 24.07 3.15 -12.02
CA LEU A 119 23.25 4.36 -12.14
C LEU A 119 24.05 5.52 -12.74
N PHE A 120 25.28 5.74 -12.26
CA PHE A 120 26.17 6.72 -12.84
C PHE A 120 26.38 6.48 -14.34
N GLY A 121 26.61 5.24 -14.75
CA GLY A 121 26.78 4.87 -16.16
C GLY A 121 25.57 5.15 -17.02
N LEU A 122 24.36 4.94 -16.47
CA LEU A 122 23.09 5.27 -17.13
C LEU A 122 22.92 6.79 -17.25
N PHE A 123 23.02 7.54 -16.16
CA PHE A 123 22.87 9.02 -16.17
C PHE A 123 23.93 9.72 -17.02
N ASN A 124 25.17 9.23 -17.04
CA ASN A 124 26.24 9.82 -17.84
C ASN A 124 26.04 9.64 -19.37
N ARG A 125 25.14 8.73 -19.78
CA ARG A 125 24.80 8.45 -21.20
C ARG A 125 23.45 9.06 -21.59
N ALA A 126 22.63 9.45 -20.62
CA ALA A 126 21.30 9.99 -20.82
C ALA A 126 21.37 11.43 -21.36
N ASP A 127 20.47 11.77 -22.29
CA ASP A 127 20.15 13.17 -22.56
C ASP A 127 19.24 13.72 -21.44
N ASP A 128 18.94 15.02 -21.51
CA ASP A 128 18.19 15.73 -20.46
C ASP A 128 16.83 15.06 -20.19
N LEU A 129 16.11 14.67 -21.26
CA LEU A 129 14.79 14.07 -21.14
C LEU A 129 14.89 12.60 -20.68
N GLU A 130 15.87 11.86 -21.18
CA GLU A 130 16.18 10.49 -20.74
C GLU A 130 16.54 10.46 -19.25
N ALA A 131 17.34 11.42 -18.78
CA ALA A 131 17.72 11.56 -17.38
C ALA A 131 16.49 11.82 -16.47
N ARG A 132 15.56 12.66 -16.94
CA ARG A 132 14.29 12.90 -16.26
C ARG A 132 13.51 11.62 -16.01
N PHE A 133 13.27 10.84 -17.06
CA PHE A 133 12.47 9.62 -16.94
C PHE A 133 13.23 8.50 -16.22
N LEU A 134 14.53 8.42 -16.39
CA LEU A 134 15.37 7.46 -15.68
C LEU A 134 15.34 7.70 -14.16
N ALA A 135 15.49 8.94 -13.69
CA ALA A 135 15.41 9.27 -12.27
C ALA A 135 14.05 8.92 -11.67
N ARG A 136 12.97 9.18 -12.41
CA ARG A 136 11.61 8.81 -12.02
C ARG A 136 11.40 7.31 -11.96
N LEU A 137 11.87 6.57 -12.96
CA LEU A 137 11.75 5.11 -13.02
C LEU A 137 12.50 4.43 -11.87
N VAL A 138 13.73 4.87 -11.61
CA VAL A 138 14.58 4.31 -10.55
C VAL A 138 13.97 4.48 -9.16
N LEU A 139 13.26 5.58 -8.92
CA LEU A 139 12.54 5.84 -7.66
C LEU A 139 11.09 5.37 -7.68
N GLY A 140 10.60 4.74 -8.77
CA GLY A 140 9.23 4.25 -8.89
C GLY A 140 8.16 5.36 -9.01
N GLU A 141 8.55 6.57 -9.38
CA GLU A 141 7.70 7.76 -9.42
C GLU A 141 7.59 8.36 -10.81
N MET A 142 7.01 7.66 -11.77
CA MET A 142 6.99 8.10 -13.17
C MET A 142 6.29 9.46 -13.39
N ARG A 143 5.26 9.79 -12.62
CA ARG A 143 4.54 11.09 -12.60
C ARG A 143 4.12 11.64 -13.98
N ILE A 144 3.75 10.76 -14.90
CA ILE A 144 3.26 11.13 -16.25
C ILE A 144 1.72 11.13 -16.36
N GLY A 145 1.02 10.98 -15.24
CA GLY A 145 -0.44 10.92 -15.21
C GLY A 145 -1.03 9.62 -15.79
N VAL A 146 -0.22 8.57 -15.89
CA VAL A 146 -0.63 7.25 -16.38
C VAL A 146 -0.84 6.32 -15.18
N GLY A 147 -2.09 6.01 -14.88
CA GLY A 147 -2.49 4.98 -13.93
C GLY A 147 -2.82 3.66 -14.62
N GLU A 148 -3.14 2.63 -13.85
CA GLU A 148 -3.48 1.29 -14.36
C GLU A 148 -4.65 1.32 -15.34
N GLY A 149 -5.71 2.10 -15.06
CA GLY A 149 -6.83 2.28 -16.00
C GLY A 149 -6.40 2.88 -17.33
N THR A 150 -5.47 3.84 -17.34
CA THR A 150 -4.93 4.42 -18.59
C THR A 150 -4.12 3.39 -19.37
N VAL A 151 -3.36 2.51 -18.71
CA VAL A 151 -2.61 1.42 -19.37
C VAL A 151 -3.57 0.40 -19.95
N ARG A 152 -4.60 -0.02 -19.19
CA ARG A 152 -5.67 -0.89 -19.67
C ARG A 152 -6.31 -0.36 -20.96
N ASP A 153 -6.78 0.90 -20.92
CA ASP A 153 -7.44 1.54 -22.05
C ASP A 153 -6.47 1.68 -23.25
N ALA A 154 -5.19 1.95 -22.97
CA ALA A 154 -4.16 2.05 -24.02
C ALA A 154 -3.84 0.71 -24.68
N ILE A 155 -3.85 -0.40 -23.94
CA ILE A 155 -3.69 -1.76 -24.48
C ILE A 155 -4.90 -2.10 -25.37
N SER A 156 -6.11 -1.90 -24.85
CA SER A 156 -7.36 -2.13 -25.59
C SER A 156 -7.38 -1.38 -26.90
N GLU A 157 -7.07 -0.07 -26.90
CA GLU A 157 -7.04 0.77 -28.10
C GLU A 157 -5.90 0.38 -29.07
N ALA A 158 -4.71 0.05 -28.54
CA ALA A 158 -3.55 -0.25 -29.40
C ALA A 158 -3.72 -1.55 -30.19
N PHE A 159 -4.41 -2.54 -29.63
CA PHE A 159 -4.52 -3.89 -30.19
C PHE A 159 -5.96 -4.29 -30.56
N ASP A 160 -6.91 -3.36 -30.48
CA ASP A 160 -8.33 -3.56 -30.83
C ASP A 160 -8.96 -4.78 -30.11
N VAL A 161 -8.74 -4.86 -28.79
CA VAL A 161 -9.26 -5.91 -27.90
C VAL A 161 -10.24 -5.31 -26.89
N PRO A 162 -11.26 -6.08 -26.40
CA PRO A 162 -12.22 -5.57 -25.41
C PRO A 162 -11.54 -5.10 -24.13
N VAL A 163 -11.99 -3.98 -23.57
CA VAL A 163 -11.47 -3.41 -22.31
C VAL A 163 -11.66 -4.39 -21.17
N GLU A 164 -12.77 -5.10 -21.14
CA GLU A 164 -13.14 -6.07 -20.11
C GLU A 164 -12.17 -7.24 -20.10
N SER A 165 -11.78 -7.78 -21.27
CA SER A 165 -10.78 -8.86 -21.37
C SER A 165 -9.40 -8.39 -20.90
N VAL A 166 -9.00 -7.16 -21.24
CA VAL A 166 -7.74 -6.55 -20.74
C VAL A 166 -7.79 -6.36 -19.21
N GLU A 167 -8.90 -5.86 -18.67
CA GLU A 167 -9.06 -5.64 -17.23
C GLU A 167 -8.97 -6.95 -16.47
N ARG A 168 -9.69 -8.00 -16.90
CA ARG A 168 -9.61 -9.33 -16.30
C ARG A 168 -8.17 -9.89 -16.36
N ALA A 169 -7.53 -9.82 -17.52
CA ALA A 169 -6.16 -10.29 -17.68
C ALA A 169 -5.17 -9.59 -16.74
N LEU A 170 -5.29 -8.26 -16.56
CA LEU A 170 -4.51 -7.46 -15.63
C LEU A 170 -4.78 -7.84 -14.16
N GLN A 171 -6.03 -8.12 -13.82
CA GLN A 171 -6.42 -8.54 -12.47
C GLN A 171 -5.82 -9.90 -12.10
N VAL A 172 -5.82 -10.84 -13.05
CA VAL A 172 -5.34 -12.22 -12.84
C VAL A 172 -3.82 -12.31 -12.91
N SER A 173 -3.18 -11.67 -13.91
CA SER A 173 -1.72 -11.74 -14.09
C SER A 173 -0.94 -10.78 -13.21
N ASN A 174 -1.53 -9.63 -12.89
CA ASN A 174 -0.88 -8.51 -12.23
C ASN A 174 0.44 -8.06 -12.93
N ASP A 175 0.46 -8.20 -14.27
CA ASP A 175 1.58 -7.85 -15.14
C ASP A 175 1.10 -7.19 -16.44
N CYS A 176 1.21 -5.87 -16.52
CA CYS A 176 0.80 -5.12 -17.70
C CYS A 176 1.67 -5.37 -18.94
N GLY A 177 2.93 -5.79 -18.74
CA GLY A 177 3.82 -6.16 -19.84
C GLY A 177 3.36 -7.44 -20.52
N LEU A 178 3.10 -8.49 -19.72
CA LEU A 178 2.55 -9.75 -20.21
C LEU A 178 1.22 -9.54 -20.95
N VAL A 179 0.29 -8.78 -20.34
CA VAL A 179 -1.02 -8.52 -20.93
C VAL A 179 -0.91 -7.77 -22.25
N ALA A 180 -0.01 -6.77 -22.34
CA ALA A 180 0.21 -6.04 -23.59
C ALA A 180 0.75 -6.95 -24.69
N GLU A 181 1.69 -7.84 -24.39
CA GLU A 181 2.25 -8.79 -25.36
C GLU A 181 1.21 -9.81 -25.83
N ILE A 182 0.43 -10.39 -24.91
CA ILE A 182 -0.63 -11.34 -25.26
C ILE A 182 -1.71 -10.66 -26.12
N ALA A 183 -2.13 -9.44 -25.74
CA ALA A 183 -3.08 -8.66 -26.53
C ALA A 183 -2.57 -8.42 -27.96
N ARG A 184 -1.28 -8.15 -28.13
CA ARG A 184 -0.64 -7.92 -29.44
C ARG A 184 -0.55 -9.19 -30.30
N VAL A 185 -0.21 -10.33 -29.69
CA VAL A 185 0.12 -11.58 -30.43
C VAL A 185 -1.14 -12.45 -30.61
N ASP A 186 -1.92 -12.65 -29.55
CA ASP A 186 -3.00 -13.63 -29.50
C ASP A 186 -4.39 -12.97 -29.41
N GLY A 187 -4.43 -11.64 -29.22
CA GLY A 187 -5.67 -10.87 -29.13
C GLY A 187 -6.55 -11.25 -27.93
N GLU A 188 -7.86 -11.12 -28.08
CA GLU A 188 -8.86 -11.41 -27.05
C GLU A 188 -8.77 -12.87 -26.55
N THR A 189 -8.60 -13.83 -27.46
CA THR A 189 -8.52 -15.26 -27.08
C THR A 189 -7.36 -15.52 -26.13
N GLY A 190 -6.19 -14.94 -26.39
CA GLY A 190 -5.05 -15.10 -25.49
C GLY A 190 -5.25 -14.43 -24.13
N LEU A 191 -5.96 -13.30 -24.09
CA LEU A 191 -6.30 -12.64 -22.83
C LEU A 191 -7.27 -13.47 -21.99
N ASP A 192 -8.25 -14.12 -22.61
CA ASP A 192 -9.23 -14.98 -21.95
C ASP A 192 -8.59 -16.28 -21.40
N ASP A 193 -7.48 -16.73 -22.01
CA ASP A 193 -6.69 -17.88 -21.57
C ASP A 193 -5.75 -17.59 -20.37
N ILE A 194 -5.74 -16.35 -19.84
CA ILE A 194 -4.96 -16.02 -18.66
C ILE A 194 -5.70 -16.48 -17.40
N HIS A 195 -5.10 -17.41 -16.67
CA HIS A 195 -5.61 -18.02 -15.44
C HIS A 195 -4.79 -17.62 -14.22
N LEU A 196 -5.36 -17.86 -13.03
CA LEU A 196 -4.61 -17.78 -11.77
C LEU A 196 -3.46 -18.80 -11.78
N GLU A 197 -2.34 -18.39 -11.22
CA GLU A 197 -1.14 -19.22 -11.14
C GLU A 197 -0.65 -19.28 -9.70
N VAL A 198 -0.59 -20.50 -9.14
CA VAL A 198 -0.07 -20.69 -7.79
C VAL A 198 1.37 -20.17 -7.71
N GLY A 199 1.64 -19.35 -6.69
CA GLY A 199 2.93 -18.66 -6.54
C GLY A 199 2.98 -17.27 -7.17
N ARG A 200 1.94 -16.84 -7.93
CA ARG A 200 1.80 -15.47 -8.44
C ARG A 200 0.61 -14.77 -7.76
N PRO A 201 0.88 -13.91 -6.76
CA PRO A 201 -0.19 -13.27 -6.01
C PRO A 201 -0.94 -12.23 -6.84
N VAL A 202 -2.24 -12.12 -6.59
CA VAL A 202 -3.11 -11.12 -7.18
C VAL A 202 -3.47 -10.03 -6.16
N LYS A 203 -3.90 -8.88 -6.64
CA LYS A 203 -4.31 -7.80 -5.74
C LYS A 203 -5.54 -8.20 -4.93
N ALA A 204 -5.53 -7.86 -3.67
CA ALA A 204 -6.66 -8.13 -2.79
C ALA A 204 -7.90 -7.30 -3.20
N MET A 205 -9.07 -7.93 -3.26
CA MET A 205 -10.35 -7.21 -3.36
C MET A 205 -10.55 -6.34 -2.11
N LEU A 206 -11.09 -5.12 -2.28
CA LEU A 206 -11.16 -4.11 -1.23
C LEU A 206 -12.60 -3.82 -0.84
N ALA A 207 -12.81 -3.58 0.47
CA ALA A 207 -14.09 -3.16 1.02
C ALA A 207 -14.22 -1.63 1.12
N GLN A 208 -15.46 -1.15 1.04
CA GLN A 208 -15.87 0.22 1.41
C GLN A 208 -16.38 0.24 2.85
N ALA A 209 -16.50 1.43 3.46
CA ALA A 209 -17.26 1.58 4.68
C ALA A 209 -18.77 1.54 4.33
N GLY A 210 -19.56 0.87 5.16
CA GLY A 210 -21.01 0.78 4.96
C GLY A 210 -21.74 0.23 6.19
N THR A 211 -23.06 0.23 6.13
CA THR A 211 -23.92 -0.22 7.21
C THR A 211 -24.70 -1.49 6.84
N ALA A 212 -25.31 -2.15 7.82
CA ALA A 212 -26.22 -3.28 7.58
C ALA A 212 -27.40 -2.88 6.70
N VAL A 213 -27.91 -1.65 6.88
CA VAL A 213 -29.01 -1.11 6.08
C VAL A 213 -28.59 -0.98 4.63
N ASP A 214 -27.40 -0.39 4.35
CA ASP A 214 -26.89 -0.27 2.97
C ASP A 214 -26.77 -1.64 2.29
N ALA A 215 -26.27 -2.65 3.02
CA ALA A 215 -26.11 -4.00 2.52
C ALA A 215 -27.45 -4.69 2.18
N LEU A 216 -28.40 -4.65 3.12
CA LEU A 216 -29.69 -5.33 2.96
C LEU A 216 -30.58 -4.62 1.94
N ASP A 217 -30.51 -3.29 1.82
CA ASP A 217 -31.26 -2.53 0.82
C ASP A 217 -30.76 -2.81 -0.61
N GLU A 218 -29.43 -3.06 -0.79
CA GLU A 218 -28.84 -3.26 -2.11
C GLU A 218 -28.85 -4.73 -2.54
N TRP A 219 -28.71 -5.70 -1.60
CA TRP A 219 -28.50 -7.13 -1.93
C TRP A 219 -29.61 -8.05 -1.48
N GLU A 220 -30.65 -7.56 -0.82
CA GLU A 220 -31.73 -8.33 -0.19
C GLU A 220 -31.27 -9.26 0.95
N ARG A 221 -30.07 -9.86 0.82
CA ARG A 221 -29.40 -10.68 1.85
C ARG A 221 -27.93 -10.28 1.92
N ALA A 222 -27.35 -10.35 3.09
CA ALA A 222 -25.92 -10.11 3.32
C ALA A 222 -25.25 -11.36 3.90
N ALA A 223 -24.07 -11.67 3.42
CA ALA A 223 -23.14 -12.58 4.07
C ALA A 223 -22.34 -11.77 5.09
N VAL A 224 -22.37 -12.20 6.34
CA VAL A 224 -21.74 -11.53 7.50
C VAL A 224 -20.57 -12.36 7.97
N GLU A 225 -19.41 -11.75 8.13
CA GLU A 225 -18.19 -12.36 8.66
C GLU A 225 -17.55 -11.46 9.72
N THR A 226 -16.73 -12.06 10.57
CA THR A 226 -15.88 -11.31 11.50
C THR A 226 -14.86 -10.47 10.74
N LYS A 227 -14.74 -9.20 11.10
CA LYS A 227 -13.62 -8.36 10.68
C LYS A 227 -12.49 -8.51 11.68
N PHE A 228 -11.56 -9.37 11.36
CA PHE A 228 -10.38 -9.63 12.17
C PHE A 228 -9.46 -8.39 12.26
N ASP A 229 -8.77 -8.21 13.39
CA ASP A 229 -7.70 -7.22 13.56
C ASP A 229 -6.34 -7.90 13.33
N GLY A 230 -6.02 -8.18 12.09
CA GLY A 230 -4.87 -8.95 11.68
C GLY A 230 -4.17 -8.39 10.45
N ALA A 231 -3.28 -9.20 9.89
CA ALA A 231 -2.62 -8.92 8.64
C ALA A 231 -3.17 -9.83 7.53
N ARG A 232 -3.75 -9.22 6.51
CA ARG A 232 -4.26 -9.95 5.35
C ARG A 232 -3.14 -10.63 4.60
N VAL A 233 -3.33 -11.90 4.33
CA VAL A 233 -2.41 -12.74 3.54
C VAL A 233 -3.16 -13.47 2.46
N GLN A 234 -2.46 -13.70 1.36
CA GLN A 234 -2.86 -14.63 0.31
C GLN A 234 -2.02 -15.89 0.45
N VAL A 235 -2.67 -17.03 0.58
CA VAL A 235 -2.04 -18.35 0.74
C VAL A 235 -1.98 -18.99 -0.63
N HIS A 236 -0.79 -19.41 -1.07
CA HIS A 236 -0.57 -20.19 -2.29
C HIS A 236 0.06 -21.51 -1.93
N HIS A 237 -0.68 -22.60 -2.12
CA HIS A 237 -0.20 -23.97 -1.94
C HIS A 237 -0.18 -24.70 -3.28
N ASP A 238 0.94 -25.34 -3.63
CA ASP A 238 1.12 -26.02 -4.93
C ASP A 238 0.90 -27.54 -4.87
N GLY A 239 0.48 -28.05 -3.71
CA GLY A 239 0.33 -29.47 -3.39
C GLY A 239 1.51 -30.07 -2.62
N GLU A 240 2.61 -29.33 -2.46
CA GLU A 240 3.81 -29.73 -1.69
C GLU A 240 4.30 -28.62 -0.78
N THR A 241 4.30 -27.39 -1.26
CA THR A 241 4.86 -26.23 -0.56
C THR A 241 3.89 -25.07 -0.50
N THR A 242 3.99 -24.29 0.57
CA THR A 242 3.15 -23.11 0.79
C THR A 242 3.97 -21.83 0.72
N ARG A 243 3.43 -20.82 0.03
CA ARG A 243 3.92 -19.45 0.04
C ARG A 243 2.83 -18.50 0.52
N LEU A 244 3.23 -17.52 1.31
CA LEU A 244 2.32 -16.52 1.86
C LEU A 244 2.70 -15.14 1.32
N PHE A 245 1.71 -14.39 0.86
CA PHE A 245 1.91 -13.05 0.34
C PHE A 245 1.09 -12.03 1.12
N SER A 246 1.70 -10.92 1.49
CA SER A 246 1.02 -9.82 2.16
C SER A 246 0.05 -9.09 1.21
N ARG A 247 -0.78 -8.22 1.78
CA ARG A 247 -1.66 -7.31 1.01
C ARG A 247 -0.90 -6.50 -0.07
N ASN A 248 0.39 -6.24 0.14
CA ASN A 248 1.23 -5.51 -0.80
C ASN A 248 1.97 -6.44 -1.79
N LEU A 249 1.58 -7.72 -1.85
CA LEU A 249 2.16 -8.77 -2.70
C LEU A 249 3.61 -9.12 -2.34
N GLU A 250 4.08 -8.76 -1.14
CA GLU A 250 5.39 -9.14 -0.64
C GLU A 250 5.34 -10.56 -0.08
N ASP A 251 6.36 -11.37 -0.37
CA ASP A 251 6.51 -12.69 0.21
C ASP A 251 6.77 -12.57 1.72
N VAL A 252 5.89 -13.16 2.50
CA VAL A 252 5.91 -13.18 3.97
C VAL A 252 5.88 -14.60 4.53
N THR A 253 6.37 -15.56 3.76
CA THR A 253 6.42 -16.97 4.11
C THR A 253 7.33 -17.22 5.32
N ASP A 254 8.58 -16.73 5.26
CA ASP A 254 9.57 -16.94 6.32
C ASP A 254 9.14 -16.46 7.71
N PRO A 255 8.47 -15.29 7.87
CA PRO A 255 7.99 -14.81 9.17
C PRO A 255 6.86 -15.63 9.81
N LEU A 256 6.16 -16.46 9.05
CA LEU A 256 4.91 -17.14 9.44
C LEU A 256 4.98 -18.68 9.30
N PRO A 257 6.01 -19.37 9.85
CA PRO A 257 6.18 -20.79 9.65
C PRO A 257 5.03 -21.64 10.20
N GLU A 258 4.33 -21.21 11.26
CA GLU A 258 3.17 -21.90 11.81
C GLU A 258 1.95 -21.87 10.87
N VAL A 259 1.79 -20.81 10.09
CA VAL A 259 0.74 -20.73 9.07
C VAL A 259 1.08 -21.65 7.91
N VAL A 260 2.36 -21.71 7.51
CA VAL A 260 2.86 -22.64 6.50
C VAL A 260 2.61 -24.09 6.93
N GLU A 261 3.04 -24.46 8.15
CA GLU A 261 2.84 -25.79 8.74
C GLU A 261 1.34 -26.16 8.75
N PHE A 262 0.48 -25.24 9.21
CA PHE A 262 -0.97 -25.45 9.24
C PHE A 262 -1.55 -25.74 7.84
N VAL A 263 -1.18 -24.92 6.84
CA VAL A 263 -1.71 -25.05 5.48
C VAL A 263 -1.22 -26.37 4.84
N GLU A 264 0.05 -26.75 5.05
CA GLU A 264 0.64 -28.00 4.53
C GLU A 264 0.06 -29.27 5.22
N GLU A 265 -0.49 -29.13 6.44
CA GLU A 265 -1.21 -30.21 7.13
C GLU A 265 -2.66 -30.35 6.64
N GLU A 266 -3.31 -29.26 6.22
CA GLU A 266 -4.73 -29.23 5.84
C GLU A 266 -4.95 -29.44 4.33
N LEU A 267 -4.02 -29.00 3.47
CA LEU A 267 -4.20 -29.02 2.02
C LEU A 267 -3.35 -30.11 1.36
N ASP A 268 -4.02 -31.00 0.62
CA ASP A 268 -3.38 -32.04 -0.20
C ASP A 268 -3.30 -31.68 -1.69
N ALA A 269 -3.90 -30.53 -2.11
CA ALA A 269 -4.04 -30.13 -3.52
C ALA A 269 -3.77 -28.64 -3.71
N PRO A 270 -3.41 -28.22 -4.95
CA PRO A 270 -3.14 -26.82 -5.23
C PRO A 270 -4.31 -25.90 -4.92
N ALA A 271 -4.04 -24.80 -4.19
CA ALA A 271 -5.05 -23.81 -3.83
C ALA A 271 -4.47 -22.39 -3.70
N ILE A 272 -5.32 -21.40 -3.93
CA ILE A 272 -5.08 -19.99 -3.60
C ILE A 272 -6.21 -19.52 -2.70
N LEU A 273 -5.87 -19.18 -1.46
CA LEU A 273 -6.82 -18.71 -0.45
C LEU A 273 -6.53 -17.26 -0.06
N ASP A 274 -7.57 -16.56 0.37
CA ASP A 274 -7.46 -15.22 0.95
C ASP A 274 -7.85 -15.29 2.43
N GLY A 275 -7.06 -14.73 3.32
CA GLY A 275 -7.28 -14.85 4.76
C GLY A 275 -6.64 -13.72 5.56
N GLU A 276 -6.88 -13.74 6.85
CA GLU A 276 -6.28 -12.84 7.82
C GLU A 276 -5.44 -13.64 8.81
N VAL A 277 -4.21 -13.21 9.08
CA VAL A 277 -3.37 -13.76 10.15
C VAL A 277 -3.54 -12.88 11.37
N VAL A 278 -3.99 -13.49 12.47
CA VAL A 278 -4.28 -12.83 13.74
C VAL A 278 -3.30 -13.32 14.79
N ALA A 279 -2.73 -12.41 15.59
CA ALA A 279 -1.97 -12.80 16.76
C ALA A 279 -2.93 -13.20 17.88
N VAL A 280 -2.58 -14.27 18.62
CA VAL A 280 -3.40 -14.78 19.72
C VAL A 280 -2.56 -14.99 20.96
N ASP A 281 -3.20 -14.94 22.13
CA ASP A 281 -2.61 -15.28 23.40
C ASP A 281 -2.64 -16.80 23.68
N GLU A 282 -2.20 -17.23 24.86
CA GLU A 282 -2.21 -18.65 25.28
C GLU A 282 -3.62 -19.25 25.41
N ALA A 283 -4.67 -18.42 25.51
CA ALA A 283 -6.05 -18.84 25.58
C ALA A 283 -6.73 -18.90 24.20
N GLY A 284 -6.06 -18.36 23.16
CA GLY A 284 -6.60 -18.21 21.80
C GLY A 284 -7.35 -16.89 21.61
N ASP A 285 -7.32 -15.98 22.56
CA ASP A 285 -7.94 -14.67 22.44
C ASP A 285 -7.11 -13.75 21.52
N PRO A 286 -7.75 -12.95 20.63
CA PRO A 286 -7.03 -12.11 19.69
C PRO A 286 -6.23 -11.00 20.41
N LEU A 287 -4.99 -10.82 19.96
CA LEU A 287 -4.12 -9.75 20.36
C LEU A 287 -4.16 -8.59 19.35
N PRO A 288 -3.83 -7.35 19.77
CA PRO A 288 -3.81 -6.21 18.87
C PRO A 288 -2.93 -6.42 17.64
N PHE A 289 -3.29 -5.85 16.50
CA PHE A 289 -2.55 -5.89 15.22
C PHE A 289 -1.04 -5.62 15.34
N GLN A 290 -0.62 -4.80 16.33
CA GLN A 290 0.79 -4.51 16.59
C GLN A 290 1.62 -5.76 16.84
N GLU A 291 1.04 -6.78 17.47
CA GLU A 291 1.73 -8.05 17.74
C GLU A 291 1.99 -8.82 16.45
N VAL A 292 1.03 -8.81 15.50
CA VAL A 292 1.24 -9.36 14.14
C VAL A 292 2.35 -8.62 13.42
N LEU A 293 2.37 -7.26 13.46
CA LEU A 293 3.42 -6.47 12.83
C LEU A 293 4.82 -6.76 13.39
N ARG A 294 4.94 -7.16 14.64
CA ARG A 294 6.21 -7.58 15.22
C ARG A 294 6.77 -8.82 14.51
N ARG A 295 5.90 -9.71 14.05
CA ARG A 295 6.28 -10.90 13.27
C ARG A 295 6.84 -10.50 11.91
N PHE A 296 6.16 -9.65 11.17
CA PHE A 296 6.54 -9.22 9.82
C PHE A 296 7.84 -8.41 9.76
N ARG A 297 8.17 -7.64 10.79
CA ARG A 297 9.36 -6.76 10.81
C ARG A 297 10.67 -7.47 11.10
N ARG A 298 10.65 -8.71 11.63
CA ARG A 298 11.86 -9.44 12.04
C ARG A 298 12.26 -10.46 10.97
N LYS A 299 13.28 -10.10 10.20
CA LYS A 299 13.95 -11.02 9.26
C LYS A 299 14.94 -11.98 9.94
N HIS A 300 15.24 -11.79 11.24
CA HIS A 300 16.17 -12.59 12.04
C HIS A 300 15.51 -12.96 13.37
N ASP A 301 15.82 -14.15 13.90
CA ASP A 301 15.25 -14.70 15.14
C ASP A 301 13.74 -15.04 15.09
N VAL A 302 13.27 -15.56 13.94
CA VAL A 302 11.87 -16.00 13.77
C VAL A 302 11.45 -17.01 14.85
N ALA A 303 12.32 -17.96 15.20
CA ALA A 303 12.05 -18.98 16.21
C ALA A 303 11.77 -18.37 17.61
N ALA A 304 12.57 -17.39 18.03
CA ALA A 304 12.35 -16.71 19.34
C ALA A 304 11.10 -15.84 19.32
N THR A 305 10.68 -15.34 18.17
CA THR A 305 9.46 -14.52 18.03
C THR A 305 8.21 -15.40 18.02
N ARG A 306 8.29 -16.59 17.41
CA ARG A 306 7.24 -17.61 17.44
C ARG A 306 6.87 -18.04 18.88
N GLU A 307 7.86 -18.16 19.77
CA GLU A 307 7.65 -18.50 21.19
C GLU A 307 6.91 -17.38 21.97
N ASN A 308 6.97 -16.13 21.50
CA ASN A 308 6.42 -14.99 22.23
C ASN A 308 5.07 -14.50 21.69
N VAL A 309 4.77 -14.73 20.42
CA VAL A 309 3.53 -14.29 19.77
C VAL A 309 3.06 -15.41 18.85
N ALA A 310 2.05 -16.15 19.28
CA ALA A 310 1.37 -17.13 18.44
C ALA A 310 0.51 -16.39 17.40
N VAL A 311 0.35 -17.00 16.21
CA VAL A 311 -0.54 -16.47 15.17
C VAL A 311 -1.38 -17.59 14.58
N GLU A 312 -2.60 -17.25 14.18
CA GLU A 312 -3.55 -18.17 13.53
C GLU A 312 -4.03 -17.59 12.21
N LEU A 313 -4.32 -18.47 11.23
CA LEU A 313 -4.92 -18.11 9.96
C LEU A 313 -6.44 -18.22 10.05
N HIS A 314 -7.15 -17.18 9.63
CA HIS A 314 -8.59 -17.19 9.38
C HIS A 314 -8.81 -16.96 7.88
N ALA A 315 -8.94 -18.05 7.12
CA ALA A 315 -9.25 -18.00 5.69
C ALA A 315 -10.72 -17.63 5.49
N PHE A 316 -11.00 -16.71 4.56
CA PHE A 316 -12.35 -16.20 4.32
C PHE A 316 -12.76 -16.22 2.84
N ASP A 317 -11.88 -16.61 1.92
CA ASP A 317 -12.20 -16.76 0.49
C ASP A 317 -11.28 -17.79 -0.17
N CYS A 318 -11.80 -18.47 -1.21
CA CYS A 318 -11.07 -19.40 -2.04
C CYS A 318 -11.08 -18.90 -3.48
N LEU A 319 -9.89 -18.61 -4.02
CA LEU A 319 -9.74 -18.01 -5.36
C LEU A 319 -9.44 -19.07 -6.43
N HIS A 320 -8.77 -20.15 -6.03
CA HIS A 320 -8.39 -21.27 -6.89
C HIS A 320 -8.32 -22.57 -6.09
N ALA A 321 -8.80 -23.67 -6.63
CA ALA A 321 -8.71 -24.98 -6.01
C ALA A 321 -8.69 -26.08 -7.08
N ASP A 322 -7.77 -27.05 -6.96
CA ASP A 322 -7.66 -28.25 -7.81
C ASP A 322 -7.60 -27.98 -9.32
N GLY A 323 -7.07 -26.81 -9.73
CA GLY A 323 -6.95 -26.40 -11.14
C GLY A 323 -8.13 -25.56 -11.65
N ASP A 324 -9.15 -25.28 -10.82
CA ASP A 324 -10.29 -24.45 -11.17
C ASP A 324 -10.14 -23.03 -10.57
N ASP A 325 -10.26 -22.01 -11.42
CA ASP A 325 -10.36 -20.62 -10.99
C ASP A 325 -11.77 -20.30 -10.51
N LEU A 326 -11.89 -19.73 -9.31
CA LEU A 326 -13.17 -19.46 -8.66
C LEU A 326 -13.53 -17.95 -8.64
N LEU A 327 -12.75 -17.09 -9.28
CA LEU A 327 -12.97 -15.64 -9.24
C LEU A 327 -14.37 -15.24 -9.71
N ASP A 328 -14.93 -15.95 -10.70
CA ASP A 328 -16.24 -15.68 -11.30
C ASP A 328 -17.39 -16.40 -10.58
N ALA A 329 -17.07 -17.28 -9.62
CA ALA A 329 -18.09 -17.95 -8.80
C ALA A 329 -18.66 -16.99 -7.74
N PRO A 330 -19.94 -17.17 -7.33
CA PRO A 330 -20.53 -16.46 -6.19
C PRO A 330 -19.72 -16.66 -4.90
N LEU A 331 -19.72 -15.65 -4.02
CA LEU A 331 -19.03 -15.72 -2.72
C LEU A 331 -19.39 -16.97 -1.93
N VAL A 332 -20.69 -17.32 -1.88
CA VAL A 332 -21.16 -18.48 -1.11
C VAL A 332 -20.57 -19.80 -1.65
N GLU A 333 -20.43 -19.96 -2.95
CA GLU A 333 -19.81 -21.13 -3.58
C GLU A 333 -18.30 -21.19 -3.29
N ARG A 334 -17.62 -20.06 -3.31
CA ARG A 334 -16.19 -19.95 -2.97
C ARG A 334 -15.95 -20.30 -1.49
N HIS A 335 -16.84 -19.84 -0.60
CA HIS A 335 -16.76 -20.14 0.83
C HIS A 335 -17.11 -21.60 1.13
N ASP A 336 -18.10 -22.18 0.45
CA ASP A 336 -18.40 -23.61 0.55
C ASP A 336 -17.18 -24.44 0.14
N ARG A 337 -16.51 -24.06 -0.97
CA ARG A 337 -15.28 -24.70 -1.43
C ARG A 337 -14.14 -24.56 -0.41
N LEU A 338 -13.99 -23.39 0.20
CA LEU A 338 -13.02 -23.16 1.28
C LEU A 338 -13.27 -24.10 2.46
N SER A 339 -14.53 -24.25 2.86
CA SER A 339 -14.96 -25.12 3.96
C SER A 339 -14.79 -26.63 3.66
N GLU A 340 -14.75 -27.01 2.38
CA GLU A 340 -14.40 -28.39 1.98
C GLU A 340 -12.89 -28.65 2.03
N LEU A 341 -12.07 -27.62 1.78
CA LEU A 341 -10.61 -27.73 1.74
C LEU A 341 -9.98 -27.72 3.13
N LEU A 342 -10.49 -26.91 4.04
CA LEU A 342 -9.91 -26.72 5.38
C LEU A 342 -10.85 -27.27 6.45
N SER A 343 -10.34 -28.10 7.35
CA SER A 343 -11.08 -28.62 8.50
C SER A 343 -11.13 -27.64 9.67
N ALA A 344 -10.23 -26.64 9.69
CA ALA A 344 -10.10 -25.59 10.69
C ALA A 344 -9.64 -24.26 10.05
N GLY A 345 -9.67 -23.15 10.80
CA GLY A 345 -9.17 -21.86 10.31
C GLY A 345 -10.02 -21.19 9.23
N VAL A 346 -11.26 -21.66 9.01
CA VAL A 346 -12.21 -21.01 8.11
C VAL A 346 -13.00 -19.95 8.89
N SER A 347 -13.10 -18.73 8.35
CA SER A 347 -13.97 -17.69 8.90
C SER A 347 -15.43 -18.10 8.83
N GLU A 348 -16.18 -17.91 9.92
CA GLU A 348 -17.62 -18.15 9.91
C GLU A 348 -18.33 -17.19 8.94
N LEU A 349 -19.19 -17.73 8.08
CA LEU A 349 -20.03 -16.98 7.14
C LEU A 349 -21.50 -17.19 7.47
N ALA A 350 -22.20 -16.15 7.94
CA ALA A 350 -23.63 -16.17 8.17
C ALA A 350 -24.36 -15.39 7.07
N VAL A 351 -25.29 -16.04 6.34
CA VAL A 351 -26.11 -15.36 5.31
C VAL A 351 -27.49 -15.05 5.88
N THR A 352 -27.85 -13.76 5.94
CA THR A 352 -29.12 -13.32 6.54
C THR A 352 -29.73 -12.13 5.80
N ASP A 353 -31.06 -11.97 5.88
CA ASP A 353 -31.84 -10.82 5.49
C ASP A 353 -32.33 -10.00 6.71
N ASP A 354 -31.99 -10.45 7.93
CA ASP A 354 -32.42 -9.87 9.20
C ASP A 354 -31.34 -8.94 9.80
N ALA A 355 -31.68 -7.66 9.92
CA ALA A 355 -30.80 -6.65 10.51
C ALA A 355 -30.46 -6.92 11.99
N ASP A 356 -31.38 -7.54 12.75
CA ASP A 356 -31.15 -7.89 14.15
C ASP A 356 -30.13 -9.04 14.26
N ALA A 357 -30.14 -9.99 13.30
CA ALA A 357 -29.14 -11.06 13.21
C ALA A 357 -27.75 -10.48 12.87
N VAL A 358 -27.67 -9.50 11.97
CA VAL A 358 -26.42 -8.78 11.69
C VAL A 358 -25.88 -8.08 12.93
N ALA A 359 -26.76 -7.38 13.68
CA ALA A 359 -26.37 -6.67 14.91
C ALA A 359 -25.90 -7.64 16.02
N ALA A 360 -26.52 -8.81 16.13
CA ALA A 360 -26.10 -9.86 17.06
C ALA A 360 -24.69 -10.38 16.70
N PHE A 361 -24.43 -10.69 15.43
CA PHE A 361 -23.12 -11.12 14.95
C PHE A 361 -22.05 -10.06 15.19
N GLU A 362 -22.38 -8.76 14.97
CA GLU A 362 -21.46 -7.66 15.25
C GLU A 362 -21.11 -7.59 16.74
N SER A 363 -22.11 -7.75 17.62
CA SER A 363 -21.88 -7.76 19.08
C SER A 363 -20.95 -8.90 19.48
N ASP A 364 -21.20 -10.10 18.97
CA ASP A 364 -20.39 -11.29 19.27
C ASP A 364 -18.93 -11.13 18.79
N ALA A 365 -18.73 -10.54 17.59
CA ALA A 365 -17.40 -10.26 17.05
C ALA A 365 -16.63 -9.23 17.91
N LEU A 366 -17.32 -8.17 18.37
CA LEU A 366 -16.72 -7.15 19.24
C LEU A 366 -16.42 -7.70 20.64
N ASP A 367 -17.31 -8.50 21.22
CA ASP A 367 -17.13 -9.15 22.52
C ASP A 367 -15.95 -10.15 22.47
N ALA A 368 -15.71 -10.77 21.32
CA ALA A 368 -14.53 -11.60 21.06
C ALA A 368 -13.24 -10.81 20.79
N GLY A 369 -13.28 -9.47 20.83
CA GLY A 369 -12.09 -8.62 20.67
C GLY A 369 -11.69 -8.29 19.24
N HIS A 370 -12.55 -8.55 18.26
CA HIS A 370 -12.30 -8.23 16.85
C HIS A 370 -12.73 -6.80 16.47
N GLU A 371 -12.31 -6.31 15.28
CA GLU A 371 -12.57 -4.93 14.85
C GLU A 371 -14.04 -4.62 14.48
N GLY A 372 -14.90 -5.61 14.36
CA GLY A 372 -16.27 -5.48 13.90
C GLY A 372 -16.64 -6.55 12.89
N ILE A 373 -17.39 -6.20 11.84
CA ILE A 373 -17.85 -7.16 10.83
C ILE A 373 -17.55 -6.73 9.40
N MET A 374 -17.50 -7.72 8.52
CA MET A 374 -17.58 -7.56 7.07
C MET A 374 -18.97 -7.96 6.60
N LEU A 375 -19.57 -7.15 5.73
CA LEU A 375 -20.80 -7.44 5.02
C LEU A 375 -20.44 -7.65 3.56
N LYS A 376 -20.78 -8.80 3.00
CA LYS A 376 -20.46 -9.16 1.63
C LYS A 376 -21.72 -9.53 0.86
N ASN A 377 -21.78 -9.19 -0.42
CA ASN A 377 -22.85 -9.65 -1.30
C ASN A 377 -22.67 -11.16 -1.57
N PRO A 378 -23.61 -12.03 -1.16
CA PRO A 378 -23.48 -13.49 -1.32
C PRO A 378 -23.27 -13.95 -2.76
N GLU A 379 -23.83 -13.23 -3.72
CA GLU A 379 -23.78 -13.54 -5.16
C GLU A 379 -22.61 -12.86 -5.89
N SER A 380 -21.72 -12.16 -5.16
CA SER A 380 -20.64 -11.42 -5.80
C SER A 380 -19.48 -12.31 -6.22
N THR A 381 -18.92 -11.97 -7.38
CA THR A 381 -17.63 -12.47 -7.84
C THR A 381 -16.48 -11.84 -7.07
N TYR A 382 -15.28 -12.43 -7.13
CA TYR A 382 -14.07 -11.82 -6.60
C TYR A 382 -13.38 -10.99 -7.68
N THR A 383 -13.19 -9.70 -7.44
CA THR A 383 -12.58 -8.76 -8.39
C THR A 383 -11.26 -8.22 -7.83
N PRO A 384 -10.10 -8.83 -8.19
CA PRO A 384 -8.81 -8.45 -7.67
C PRO A 384 -8.50 -6.96 -7.84
N GLY A 385 -8.01 -6.31 -6.78
CA GLY A 385 -7.63 -4.88 -6.79
C GLY A 385 -8.78 -3.89 -6.79
N ASN A 386 -10.01 -4.33 -7.00
CA ASN A 386 -11.16 -3.44 -7.12
C ASN A 386 -11.76 -3.10 -5.74
N ARG A 387 -12.22 -1.86 -5.61
CA ARG A 387 -13.00 -1.37 -4.46
C ARG A 387 -14.44 -1.17 -4.90
N GLY A 388 -15.13 -2.27 -5.10
CA GLY A 388 -16.55 -2.26 -5.44
C GLY A 388 -17.45 -2.10 -4.21
N LYS A 389 -18.76 -2.10 -4.47
CA LYS A 389 -19.79 -2.06 -3.41
C LYS A 389 -20.15 -3.44 -2.85
N ASN A 390 -19.56 -4.52 -3.39
CA ASN A 390 -19.90 -5.90 -3.00
C ASN A 390 -19.34 -6.30 -1.61
N TRP A 391 -18.36 -5.56 -1.09
CA TRP A 391 -17.80 -5.77 0.24
C TRP A 391 -17.88 -4.46 1.03
N LEU A 392 -18.55 -4.49 2.18
CA LEU A 392 -18.65 -3.40 3.11
C LEU A 392 -17.99 -3.79 4.43
N LYS A 393 -17.23 -2.89 5.01
CA LYS A 393 -16.69 -3.03 6.36
C LYS A 393 -17.45 -2.16 7.33
N ARG A 394 -17.89 -2.75 8.42
CA ARG A 394 -18.53 -2.06 9.53
C ARG A 394 -17.68 -2.23 10.78
N LYS A 395 -17.27 -1.11 11.33
CA LYS A 395 -16.62 -1.01 12.63
C LYS A 395 -17.58 -0.29 13.58
N PRO A 396 -17.47 -0.49 14.91
CA PRO A 396 -18.22 0.31 15.86
C PRO A 396 -18.00 1.79 15.59
N ASP A 397 -18.93 2.62 16.02
CA ASP A 397 -18.81 4.08 15.90
C ASP A 397 -17.47 4.50 16.49
N VAL A 398 -16.66 5.18 15.67
CA VAL A 398 -15.31 5.59 16.04
C VAL A 398 -15.42 6.47 17.28
N GLU A 399 -14.80 6.09 18.40
CA GLU A 399 -14.67 6.98 19.54
C GLU A 399 -13.99 8.27 19.11
N THR A 400 -14.46 9.39 19.59
CA THR A 400 -13.89 10.69 19.28
C THR A 400 -13.25 11.33 20.51
N LEU A 401 -12.16 12.04 20.26
CA LEU A 401 -11.55 12.96 21.23
C LEU A 401 -11.61 14.39 20.69
N ASP A 402 -11.89 15.31 21.58
CA ASP A 402 -11.79 16.73 21.31
C ASP A 402 -10.38 17.22 21.68
N LEU A 403 -9.55 17.43 20.69
CA LEU A 403 -8.12 17.72 20.87
C LEU A 403 -7.75 19.12 20.37
N VAL A 404 -6.81 19.74 21.04
CA VAL A 404 -6.32 21.07 20.68
C VAL A 404 -5.28 20.98 19.56
N VAL A 405 -5.40 21.85 18.57
CA VAL A 405 -4.35 22.03 17.56
C VAL A 405 -3.24 22.89 18.17
N THR A 406 -2.05 22.29 18.30
CA THR A 406 -0.87 22.95 18.87
C THR A 406 0.26 23.18 17.86
N GLY A 407 0.11 22.62 16.66
CA GLY A 407 1.06 22.79 15.58
C GLY A 407 0.50 22.27 14.26
N ALA A 408 1.23 22.48 13.19
CA ALA A 408 0.94 21.95 11.87
C ALA A 408 2.21 21.70 11.07
N GLU A 409 2.05 21.05 9.91
CA GLU A 409 3.09 20.94 8.89
C GLU A 409 2.54 21.44 7.56
N TRP A 410 3.38 22.13 6.79
CA TRP A 410 3.03 22.49 5.43
C TRP A 410 2.78 21.25 4.58
N GLY A 411 1.79 21.32 3.71
CA GLY A 411 1.48 20.24 2.79
C GLY A 411 2.53 20.07 1.71
N GLU A 412 2.44 18.98 0.96
CA GLU A 412 3.34 18.67 -0.14
C GLU A 412 2.63 18.78 -1.51
N GLY A 413 3.40 18.99 -2.57
CA GLY A 413 2.90 19.01 -3.93
C GLY A 413 1.81 20.08 -4.13
N ARG A 414 0.63 19.70 -4.60
CA ARG A 414 -0.50 20.63 -4.82
C ARG A 414 -1.04 21.29 -3.56
N ARG A 415 -0.72 20.75 -2.38
CA ARG A 415 -1.13 21.26 -1.06
C ARG A 415 -0.03 22.09 -0.38
N ALA A 416 1.11 22.35 -1.02
CA ALA A 416 2.24 23.04 -0.45
C ALA A 416 1.96 24.47 0.05
N SER A 417 0.87 25.10 -0.41
CA SER A 417 0.42 26.43 0.03
C SER A 417 -0.55 26.40 1.22
N PHE A 418 -0.83 25.21 1.77
CA PHE A 418 -1.75 25.05 2.89
C PHE A 418 -1.08 24.28 4.03
N LEU A 419 -1.54 24.49 5.26
CA LEU A 419 -1.23 23.61 6.38
C LEU A 419 -1.86 22.23 6.09
N GLY A 420 -1.03 21.20 5.86
CA GLY A 420 -1.46 19.89 5.33
C GLY A 420 -1.69 18.84 6.40
N THR A 421 -1.00 18.96 7.55
CA THR A 421 -1.06 18.03 8.68
C THR A 421 -1.14 18.83 9.98
N PHE A 422 -1.98 18.40 10.92
CA PHE A 422 -2.21 19.13 12.17
C PHE A 422 -1.76 18.30 13.38
N LEU A 423 -0.95 18.91 14.27
CA LEU A 423 -0.56 18.32 15.55
C LEU A 423 -1.72 18.44 16.54
N LEU A 424 -2.05 17.32 17.16
CA LEU A 424 -3.16 17.17 18.10
C LEU A 424 -2.64 16.94 19.51
N SER A 425 -3.15 17.70 20.46
CA SER A 425 -2.71 17.63 21.85
C SER A 425 -3.88 17.54 22.81
N ALA A 426 -3.71 16.70 23.86
CA ALA A 426 -4.60 16.65 25.01
C ALA A 426 -4.22 17.70 26.05
N ARG A 427 -5.20 18.17 26.79
CA ARG A 427 -4.99 19.12 27.87
C ARG A 427 -4.38 18.45 29.11
N THR A 428 -3.42 19.13 29.75
CA THR A 428 -2.87 18.78 31.06
C THR A 428 -3.00 19.95 32.04
N PRO A 429 -2.76 19.77 33.34
CA PRO A 429 -2.72 20.89 34.28
C PRO A 429 -1.70 21.96 33.93
N ASP A 430 -0.60 21.58 33.27
CA ASP A 430 0.54 22.46 32.97
C ASP A 430 0.58 22.94 31.52
N GLY A 431 -0.40 22.51 30.67
CA GLY A 431 -0.45 22.89 29.26
C GLY A 431 -1.07 21.81 28.36
N TYR A 432 -0.36 21.43 27.31
CA TYR A 432 -0.84 20.49 26.28
C TYR A 432 0.25 19.48 25.96
N GLU A 433 -0.16 18.20 25.81
CA GLU A 433 0.73 17.09 25.46
C GLU A 433 0.29 16.43 24.16
N THR A 434 1.20 16.27 23.21
CA THR A 434 0.89 15.80 21.87
C THR A 434 0.55 14.31 21.84
N LEU A 435 -0.52 13.95 21.13
CA LEU A 435 -1.02 12.59 20.91
C LEU A 435 -0.82 12.08 19.50
N GLY A 436 -0.52 12.94 18.55
CA GLY A 436 -0.39 12.55 17.16
C GLY A 436 -0.59 13.66 16.16
N LYS A 437 -0.68 13.25 14.90
CA LYS A 437 -0.88 14.13 13.75
C LYS A 437 -2.07 13.65 12.94
N VAL A 438 -2.90 14.56 12.43
CA VAL A 438 -4.03 14.24 11.54
C VAL A 438 -3.90 14.97 10.21
N ALA A 439 -4.05 14.20 9.12
CA ALA A 439 -4.15 14.71 7.75
C ALA A 439 -5.32 14.04 6.98
N THR A 440 -5.89 12.96 7.53
CA THR A 440 -6.96 12.17 6.92
C THR A 440 -8.34 12.71 7.29
N GLY A 441 -9.32 12.52 6.40
CA GLY A 441 -10.68 13.06 6.59
C GLY A 441 -10.85 14.51 6.13
N ILE A 442 -9.83 15.11 5.50
CA ILE A 442 -9.80 16.51 5.11
C ILE A 442 -9.76 16.61 3.57
N THR A 443 -10.84 17.13 2.97
CA THR A 443 -10.89 17.47 1.54
C THR A 443 -10.07 18.73 1.27
N ASP A 444 -9.68 18.97 0.00
CA ASP A 444 -8.92 20.17 -0.38
C ASP A 444 -9.67 21.47 -0.03
N GLU A 445 -11.00 21.48 -0.14
CA GLU A 445 -11.85 22.62 0.25
C GLU A 445 -11.81 22.85 1.77
N LYS A 446 -11.96 21.77 2.56
CA LYS A 446 -11.85 21.86 4.02
C LYS A 446 -10.44 22.28 4.45
N LEU A 447 -9.41 21.81 3.75
CA LEU A 447 -8.02 22.15 4.05
C LEU A 447 -7.76 23.64 3.90
N ALA A 448 -8.26 24.28 2.83
CA ALA A 448 -8.17 25.72 2.64
C ALA A 448 -8.89 26.48 3.77
N ALA A 449 -10.09 26.06 4.15
CA ALA A 449 -10.84 26.67 5.25
C ALA A 449 -10.13 26.51 6.62
N LEU A 450 -9.48 25.37 6.87
CA LEU A 450 -8.70 25.14 8.09
C LEU A 450 -7.41 25.97 8.10
N HIS A 451 -6.76 26.14 6.95
CA HIS A 451 -5.59 27.01 6.80
C HIS A 451 -5.96 28.47 7.16
N ASP A 452 -6.99 29.03 6.51
CA ASP A 452 -7.46 30.40 6.77
C ASP A 452 -7.83 30.61 8.25
N ARG A 453 -8.38 29.57 8.89
CA ARG A 453 -8.78 29.61 10.29
C ARG A 453 -7.59 29.59 11.24
N LEU A 454 -6.55 28.83 10.95
CA LEU A 454 -5.39 28.63 11.81
C LEU A 454 -4.27 29.64 11.57
N GLU A 455 -4.20 30.25 10.39
CA GLU A 455 -3.20 31.27 10.02
C GLU A 455 -3.06 32.39 11.08
N PRO A 456 -4.15 32.96 11.66
CA PRO A 456 -4.05 33.99 12.69
C PRO A 456 -3.36 33.53 13.99
N TYR A 457 -3.26 32.23 14.22
CA TYR A 457 -2.68 31.62 15.42
C TYR A 457 -1.26 31.07 15.21
N VAL A 458 -0.67 31.25 14.03
CA VAL A 458 0.72 30.86 13.76
C VAL A 458 1.66 31.72 14.60
N ARG A 459 2.50 31.09 15.41
CA ARG A 459 3.51 31.74 16.26
C ARG A 459 4.87 31.80 15.62
N SER A 460 5.28 30.70 15.02
CA SER A 460 6.58 30.56 14.36
C SER A 460 6.57 29.43 13.35
N GLU A 461 7.48 29.48 12.40
CA GLU A 461 7.70 28.48 11.37
C GLU A 461 9.18 28.06 11.36
N SER A 462 9.44 26.76 11.19
CA SER A 462 10.79 26.22 11.08
C SER A 462 10.79 25.07 10.06
N GLY A 463 11.26 25.33 8.84
CA GLY A 463 11.17 24.38 7.74
C GLY A 463 9.71 24.09 7.38
N THR A 464 9.29 22.82 7.47
CA THR A 464 7.90 22.41 7.26
C THR A 464 7.04 22.52 8.52
N GLU A 465 7.64 22.65 9.69
CA GLU A 465 6.92 22.67 10.97
C GLU A 465 6.43 24.07 11.32
N VAL A 466 5.20 24.14 11.80
CA VAL A 466 4.50 25.39 12.18
C VAL A 466 4.02 25.26 13.62
N ASP A 467 4.46 26.16 14.49
CA ASP A 467 3.97 26.28 15.88
C ASP A 467 2.68 27.12 15.90
N ILE A 468 1.61 26.55 16.47
CA ILE A 468 0.30 27.17 16.49
C ILE A 468 -0.11 27.46 17.95
N GLU A 469 -0.60 28.67 18.19
CA GLU A 469 -1.20 29.02 19.47
C GLU A 469 -2.43 28.16 19.74
N PRO A 470 -2.52 27.47 20.90
CA PRO A 470 -3.69 26.67 21.27
C PRO A 470 -4.96 27.52 21.32
N ALA A 471 -5.75 27.51 20.24
CA ALA A 471 -6.98 28.29 20.10
C ALA A 471 -8.13 27.51 19.47
N VAL A 472 -7.83 26.44 18.71
CA VAL A 472 -8.82 25.69 17.96
C VAL A 472 -8.86 24.24 18.45
N VAL A 473 -10.07 23.71 18.63
CA VAL A 473 -10.32 22.32 19.05
C VAL A 473 -10.87 21.55 17.86
N PHE A 474 -10.26 20.39 17.57
CA PHE A 474 -10.76 19.44 16.57
C PHE A 474 -11.44 18.27 17.27
N GLU A 475 -12.56 17.83 16.73
CA GLU A 475 -13.09 16.50 16.98
C GLU A 475 -12.36 15.52 16.06
N VAL A 476 -11.76 14.51 16.65
CA VAL A 476 -10.89 13.54 15.97
C VAL A 476 -11.35 12.13 16.32
N GLY A 477 -11.78 11.40 15.31
CA GLY A 477 -12.03 9.96 15.43
C GLY A 477 -10.72 9.18 15.41
N TYR A 478 -10.65 8.09 16.15
CA TYR A 478 -9.49 7.21 16.20
C TYR A 478 -9.94 5.75 16.35
N GLU A 479 -9.07 4.81 15.99
CA GLU A 479 -9.37 3.38 16.12
C GLU A 479 -8.85 2.82 17.46
N GLU A 480 -7.70 3.31 17.94
CA GLU A 480 -7.05 2.81 19.15
C GLU A 480 -6.12 3.87 19.74
N ILE A 481 -5.90 3.83 21.06
CA ILE A 481 -4.88 4.61 21.74
C ILE A 481 -3.73 3.68 22.11
N GLN A 482 -2.53 3.98 21.63
CA GLN A 482 -1.33 3.15 21.82
C GLN A 482 -0.29 3.88 22.67
N ARG A 483 0.54 3.12 23.40
CA ARG A 483 1.76 3.66 23.99
C ARG A 483 2.73 4.08 22.90
N SER A 484 3.31 5.28 23.03
CA SER A 484 4.24 5.83 22.04
C SER A 484 5.39 6.59 22.70
N PRO A 485 6.64 6.24 22.39
CA PRO A 485 7.79 7.03 22.84
C PRO A 485 8.02 8.30 22.00
N THR A 486 7.28 8.47 20.91
CA THR A 486 7.47 9.55 19.92
C THR A 486 6.83 10.85 20.37
N TYR A 487 5.66 10.77 21.02
CA TYR A 487 4.89 11.95 21.44
C TYR A 487 5.07 12.23 22.92
N SER A 488 4.98 13.50 23.29
CA SER A 488 5.23 13.96 24.66
C SER A 488 4.24 13.41 25.69
N SER A 489 3.01 13.10 25.26
CA SER A 489 1.99 12.44 26.08
C SER A 489 2.34 11.01 26.50
N GLY A 490 3.27 10.34 25.82
CA GLY A 490 3.51 8.90 25.96
C GLY A 490 2.49 8.01 25.23
N TYR A 491 1.54 8.60 24.52
CA TYR A 491 0.49 7.92 23.75
C TYR A 491 0.43 8.40 22.31
N ALA A 492 -0.17 7.60 21.44
CA ALA A 492 -0.46 7.94 20.05
C ALA A 492 -1.85 7.46 19.64
N LEU A 493 -2.55 8.24 18.84
CA LEU A 493 -3.79 7.80 18.20
C LEU A 493 -3.48 6.98 16.96
N ARG A 494 -4.08 5.81 16.85
CA ARG A 494 -4.03 4.99 15.63
C ARG A 494 -5.09 5.45 14.65
N PHE A 495 -4.68 5.69 13.40
CA PHE A 495 -5.53 6.16 12.31
C PHE A 495 -6.41 7.37 12.67
N PRO A 496 -5.84 8.44 13.23
CA PRO A 496 -6.60 9.63 13.56
C PRO A 496 -7.26 10.21 12.30
N ARG A 497 -8.54 10.57 12.41
CA ARG A 497 -9.34 11.13 11.32
C ARG A 497 -10.01 12.41 11.80
N PHE A 498 -9.85 13.48 11.04
CA PHE A 498 -10.57 14.72 11.29
C PHE A 498 -12.07 14.53 11.05
N VAL A 499 -12.89 14.83 12.04
CA VAL A 499 -14.35 14.82 12.00
C VAL A 499 -14.85 16.23 11.77
N GLY A 500 -14.44 17.18 12.59
CA GLY A 500 -14.88 18.55 12.51
C GLY A 500 -14.13 19.50 13.45
N VAL A 501 -14.42 20.81 13.30
CA VAL A 501 -13.98 21.82 14.26
C VAL A 501 -15.05 21.97 15.34
N ARG A 502 -14.68 21.96 16.60
CA ARG A 502 -15.57 22.18 17.74
C ARG A 502 -15.71 23.68 18.02
N GLU A 503 -16.68 24.30 17.34
CA GLU A 503 -17.00 25.71 17.51
C GLU A 503 -17.55 26.04 18.92
N ASP A 504 -18.09 25.05 19.57
CA ASP A 504 -18.71 25.10 20.89
C ASP A 504 -17.71 24.92 22.04
N LYS A 505 -16.44 24.60 21.75
CA LYS A 505 -15.38 24.32 22.74
C LYS A 505 -14.19 25.26 22.63
N SER A 506 -13.71 25.68 23.80
CA SER A 506 -12.42 26.35 23.94
C SER A 506 -11.31 25.33 24.22
N PRO A 507 -10.02 25.67 24.08
CA PRO A 507 -8.92 24.77 24.43
C PRO A 507 -8.96 24.24 25.88
N THR A 508 -9.57 24.96 26.80
CA THR A 508 -9.77 24.53 28.19
C THR A 508 -10.87 23.49 28.36
N ASP A 509 -11.73 23.31 27.34
CA ASP A 509 -12.80 22.32 27.33
C ASP A 509 -12.42 21.05 26.56
N ALA A 510 -11.21 21.04 25.97
CA ALA A 510 -10.67 19.87 25.27
C ALA A 510 -10.43 18.70 26.24
N ASP A 511 -10.39 17.50 25.68
CA ASP A 511 -10.16 16.28 26.46
C ASP A 511 -8.79 16.30 27.15
N SER A 512 -8.78 15.78 28.37
CA SER A 512 -7.57 15.73 29.19
C SER A 512 -6.75 14.50 28.90
N LEU A 513 -5.43 14.57 29.16
CA LEU A 513 -4.54 13.42 29.09
C LEU A 513 -5.02 12.29 30.02
N GLU A 514 -5.54 12.61 31.20
CA GLU A 514 -6.13 11.63 32.13
C GLU A 514 -7.30 10.84 31.50
N ARG A 515 -8.12 11.50 30.63
CA ARG A 515 -9.16 10.78 29.87
C ARG A 515 -8.53 9.83 28.86
N VAL A 516 -7.48 10.26 28.16
CA VAL A 516 -6.75 9.44 27.20
C VAL A 516 -6.14 8.20 27.87
N GLU A 517 -5.49 8.38 29.03
CA GLU A 517 -4.93 7.29 29.83
C GLU A 517 -5.99 6.25 30.21
N ARG A 518 -7.14 6.72 30.68
CA ARG A 518 -8.25 5.85 31.06
C ARG A 518 -8.85 5.08 29.87
N LEU A 519 -8.92 5.72 28.69
CA LEU A 519 -9.39 5.07 27.46
C LEU A 519 -8.35 4.10 26.89
N ALA A 520 -7.07 4.31 27.19
CA ALA A 520 -6.00 3.39 26.84
C ALA A 520 -5.93 2.13 27.74
N GLY A 521 -6.78 2.07 28.79
CA GLY A 521 -6.82 0.93 29.72
C GLY A 521 -5.77 0.98 30.83
N ASP A 522 -5.20 2.14 31.13
CA ASP A 522 -4.23 2.39 32.18
C ASP A 522 -4.85 2.93 33.48
#